data_d77b4fd38a50ba2f25cb0a0026ff8426
#
_entry.id   d77b4fd38a50ba2f25cb0a0026ff8426
#
_cell.length_a   1.000
_cell.length_b   1.000
_cell.length_c   1.000
_cell.angle_alpha   90.00
_cell.angle_beta   90.00
_cell.angle_gamma   90.00
#
_symmetry.space_group_name_H-M   'P 1'
#
loop_
_entity.id
_entity.type
_entity.pdbx_description
1 polymer ?
#
loop_
_entity_poly.entity_id
_entity_poly.type
_entity_poly.pdbx_seq_one_letter_code
_entity_poly.pdbx_strand_id
1 'polypeptide(L)'
;MHLVIVDDETAVQDSLSRTLRFEGYTVSIAGDGAAGLAVIRGENPDGVLLDVTMPVLGGLEVCRVLRGEGNTVPVLMLTARTAVTDRVAGLDAGADDYLVKPFALQELLARVRALLRRTEYHLPPAPPAAAPLRFADVTLDPATREVFRGDRPLHLTRTEFAMLETFLHHPRIVLTRPVMFEHVWGYDFGAASNGLDVYVSYLRRKLEAGGGSRLLHTVRGVGYVLREEPL
;
A
#
# COMPACT_ATOMS: atom_id res chain seq x y z
N MET A 1 16.16 3.14 10.40
CA MET A 1 14.70 3.30 10.24
C MET A 1 13.99 2.64 11.39
N HIS A 2 12.96 3.31 11.91
CA HIS A 2 12.21 2.89 13.09
C HIS A 2 10.83 2.35 12.69
N LEU A 3 10.50 1.14 13.15
CA LEU A 3 9.23 0.47 12.91
C LEU A 3 8.47 0.25 14.22
N VAL A 4 7.16 0.38 14.19
CA VAL A 4 6.28 0.00 15.29
C VAL A 4 5.50 -1.26 14.90
N ILE A 5 5.51 -2.26 15.77
CA ILE A 5 4.66 -3.45 15.65
C ILE A 5 3.51 -3.31 16.63
N VAL A 6 2.29 -3.42 16.14
CA VAL A 6 1.06 -3.42 16.97
C VAL A 6 0.32 -4.73 16.70
N ASP A 7 0.37 -5.63 17.64
CA ASP A 7 -0.24 -6.98 17.56
C ASP A 7 -0.51 -7.44 19.00
N ASP A 8 -1.59 -8.13 19.28
CA ASP A 8 -1.92 -8.62 20.64
C ASP A 8 -1.29 -9.98 20.96
N GLU A 9 -0.74 -10.68 19.96
CA GLU A 9 -0.06 -11.96 20.12
C GLU A 9 1.43 -11.76 20.41
N THR A 10 1.88 -11.96 21.66
CA THR A 10 3.29 -11.84 22.06
C THR A 10 4.24 -12.68 21.22
N ALA A 11 3.83 -13.89 20.81
CA ALA A 11 4.65 -14.77 19.98
C ALA A 11 4.91 -14.15 18.59
N VAL A 12 3.92 -13.45 18.01
CA VAL A 12 4.03 -12.73 16.73
C VAL A 12 4.94 -11.52 16.91
N GLN A 13 4.74 -10.73 17.96
CA GLN A 13 5.59 -9.59 18.30
C GLN A 13 7.06 -9.98 18.41
N ASP A 14 7.36 -11.04 19.18
CA ASP A 14 8.74 -11.54 19.39
C ASP A 14 9.37 -12.01 18.09
N SER A 15 8.64 -12.75 17.28
CA SER A 15 9.14 -13.24 16.00
C SER A 15 9.43 -12.10 15.04
N LEU A 16 8.50 -11.18 14.88
CA LEU A 16 8.62 -10.03 13.99
C LEU A 16 9.73 -9.08 14.45
N SER A 17 9.79 -8.76 15.75
CA SER A 17 10.78 -7.83 16.26
C SER A 17 12.19 -8.38 16.14
N ARG A 18 12.39 -9.67 16.41
CA ARG A 18 13.70 -10.33 16.22
C ARG A 18 14.13 -10.27 14.77
N THR A 19 13.23 -10.60 13.86
CA THR A 19 13.51 -10.58 12.42
C THR A 19 13.85 -9.18 11.92
N LEU A 20 13.03 -8.19 12.26
CA LEU A 20 13.25 -6.83 11.79
C LEU A 20 14.50 -6.20 12.38
N ARG A 21 14.81 -6.49 13.66
CA ARG A 21 16.09 -6.04 14.28
C ARG A 21 17.30 -6.69 13.62
N PHE A 22 17.20 -7.97 13.23
CA PHE A 22 18.27 -8.64 12.48
C PHE A 22 18.51 -7.99 11.11
N GLU A 23 17.47 -7.48 10.47
CA GLU A 23 17.55 -6.70 9.22
C GLU A 23 18.00 -5.23 9.43
N GLY A 24 18.33 -4.84 10.68
CA GLY A 24 18.87 -3.53 11.00
C GLY A 24 17.85 -2.44 11.33
N TYR A 25 16.57 -2.79 11.50
CA TYR A 25 15.54 -1.84 11.93
C TYR A 25 15.54 -1.65 13.45
N THR A 26 15.25 -0.42 13.90
CA THR A 26 14.83 -0.17 15.29
C THR A 26 13.35 -0.52 15.41
N VAL A 27 12.98 -1.22 16.48
CA VAL A 27 11.60 -1.74 16.62
C VAL A 27 11.05 -1.43 18.00
N SER A 28 9.90 -0.74 18.03
CA SER A 28 9.01 -0.58 19.18
C SER A 28 7.80 -1.52 19.04
N ILE A 29 7.24 -1.95 20.16
CA ILE A 29 6.14 -2.93 20.22
C ILE A 29 5.01 -2.36 21.06
N ALA A 30 3.77 -2.56 20.62
CA ALA A 30 2.57 -2.30 21.38
C ALA A 30 1.63 -3.51 21.32
N GLY A 31 0.99 -3.85 22.45
CA GLY A 31 0.16 -5.05 22.58
C GLY A 31 -1.32 -4.82 22.26
N ASP A 32 -1.73 -3.61 21.96
CA ASP A 32 -3.10 -3.26 21.60
C ASP A 32 -3.16 -1.96 20.78
N GLY A 33 -4.33 -1.67 20.20
CA GLY A 33 -4.49 -0.51 19.33
C GLY A 33 -4.33 0.84 20.05
N ALA A 34 -4.72 0.95 21.32
CA ALA A 34 -4.61 2.18 22.08
C ALA A 34 -3.14 2.50 22.43
N ALA A 35 -2.41 1.49 22.90
CA ALA A 35 -0.96 1.56 23.11
C ALA A 35 -0.23 1.86 21.81
N GLY A 36 -0.64 1.22 20.70
CA GLY A 36 -0.12 1.47 19.37
C GLY A 36 -0.24 2.92 18.93
N LEU A 37 -1.40 3.53 19.08
CA LEU A 37 -1.62 4.96 18.80
C LEU A 37 -0.71 5.85 19.63
N ALA A 38 -0.57 5.56 20.95
CA ALA A 38 0.30 6.33 21.82
C ALA A 38 1.77 6.28 21.39
N VAL A 39 2.27 5.08 21.05
CA VAL A 39 3.65 4.88 20.58
C VAL A 39 3.86 5.59 19.25
N ILE A 40 2.96 5.41 18.27
CA ILE A 40 3.07 6.03 16.93
C ILE A 40 3.11 7.56 17.03
N ARG A 41 2.26 8.16 17.89
CA ARG A 41 2.23 9.62 18.08
C ARG A 41 3.48 10.14 18.81
N GLY A 42 4.00 9.38 19.77
CA GLY A 42 5.16 9.78 20.59
C GLY A 42 6.50 9.59 19.88
N GLU A 43 6.64 8.54 19.09
CA GLU A 43 7.93 8.13 18.52
C GLU A 43 8.07 8.49 17.03
N ASN A 44 6.98 8.85 16.37
CA ASN A 44 6.94 9.25 14.96
C ASN A 44 7.72 8.28 14.03
N PRO A 45 7.32 7.00 13.95
CA PRO A 45 8.06 5.96 13.26
C PRO A 45 8.06 6.13 11.74
N ASP A 46 9.01 5.47 11.07
CA ASP A 46 9.09 5.41 9.59
C ASP A 46 8.03 4.49 8.98
N GLY A 47 7.50 3.54 9.77
CA GLY A 47 6.43 2.62 9.33
C GLY A 47 5.82 1.82 10.47
N VAL A 48 4.62 1.30 10.23
CA VAL A 48 3.84 0.53 11.20
C VAL A 48 3.43 -0.82 10.60
N LEU A 49 3.68 -1.91 11.35
CA LEU A 49 3.08 -3.22 11.12
C LEU A 49 1.91 -3.34 12.09
N LEU A 50 0.70 -3.50 11.59
CA LEU A 50 -0.52 -3.36 12.37
C LEU A 50 -1.43 -4.58 12.18
N ASP A 51 -1.64 -5.35 13.25
CA ASP A 51 -2.64 -6.43 13.17
C ASP A 51 -4.06 -5.86 13.05
N VAL A 52 -4.85 -6.51 12.22
CA VAL A 52 -6.26 -6.11 11.99
C VAL A 52 -7.14 -6.49 13.16
N THR A 53 -6.90 -7.68 13.75
CA THR A 53 -7.83 -8.28 14.71
C THR A 53 -7.24 -8.22 16.11
N MET A 54 -7.43 -7.08 16.77
CA MET A 54 -7.03 -6.88 18.17
C MET A 54 -8.25 -6.57 19.05
N PRO A 55 -8.21 -6.91 20.35
CA PRO A 55 -9.29 -6.56 21.28
C PRO A 55 -9.36 -5.04 21.51
N VAL A 56 -10.53 -4.55 21.93
CA VAL A 56 -10.84 -3.16 22.29
C VAL A 56 -10.77 -2.20 21.09
N LEU A 57 -9.60 -2.03 20.48
CA LEU A 57 -9.40 -1.14 19.34
C LEU A 57 -8.66 -1.89 18.23
N GLY A 58 -9.39 -2.30 17.19
CA GLY A 58 -8.85 -3.05 16.06
C GLY A 58 -7.97 -2.19 15.13
N GLY A 59 -7.09 -2.86 14.38
CA GLY A 59 -6.14 -2.16 13.50
C GLY A 59 -6.81 -1.28 12.44
N LEU A 60 -7.99 -1.64 11.95
CA LEU A 60 -8.74 -0.79 11.01
C LEU A 60 -9.12 0.56 11.63
N GLU A 61 -9.52 0.55 12.90
CA GLU A 61 -9.88 1.76 13.63
C GLU A 61 -8.64 2.60 13.94
N VAL A 62 -7.54 1.95 14.37
CA VAL A 62 -6.24 2.62 14.55
C VAL A 62 -5.84 3.37 13.28
N CYS A 63 -5.93 2.72 12.13
CA CYS A 63 -5.57 3.32 10.86
C CYS A 63 -6.48 4.52 10.51
N ARG A 64 -7.80 4.39 10.70
CA ARG A 64 -8.75 5.50 10.47
C ARG A 64 -8.46 6.69 11.38
N VAL A 65 -8.15 6.45 12.66
CA VAL A 65 -7.78 7.52 13.60
C VAL A 65 -6.53 8.24 13.12
N LEU A 66 -5.46 7.52 12.76
CA LEU A 66 -4.23 8.11 12.23
C LEU A 66 -4.50 8.98 11.00
N ARG A 67 -5.26 8.46 10.04
CA ARG A 67 -5.59 9.22 8.81
C ARG A 67 -6.50 10.42 9.10
N GLY A 68 -7.44 10.31 10.02
CA GLY A 68 -8.28 11.43 10.48
C GLY A 68 -7.49 12.55 11.16
N GLU A 69 -6.37 12.22 11.78
CA GLU A 69 -5.41 13.19 12.37
C GLU A 69 -4.43 13.77 11.35
N GLY A 70 -4.53 13.38 10.06
CA GLY A 70 -3.59 13.78 9.04
C GLY A 70 -2.23 13.04 9.12
N ASN A 71 -2.11 12.02 9.98
CA ASN A 71 -0.90 11.23 10.08
C ASN A 71 -0.77 10.32 8.85
N THR A 72 0.32 10.49 8.10
CA THR A 72 0.60 9.78 6.85
C THR A 72 1.64 8.66 7.01
N VAL A 73 1.94 8.24 8.26
CA VAL A 73 2.87 7.14 8.50
C VAL A 73 2.47 5.91 7.66
N PRO A 74 3.44 5.27 6.99
CA PRO A 74 3.16 4.08 6.21
C PRO A 74 2.67 2.92 7.09
N VAL A 75 1.55 2.28 6.71
CA VAL A 75 0.94 1.18 7.45
C VAL A 75 0.87 -0.07 6.60
N LEU A 76 1.51 -1.16 7.06
CA LEU A 76 1.33 -2.52 6.58
C LEU A 76 0.37 -3.26 7.51
N MET A 77 -0.82 -3.58 7.02
CA MET A 77 -1.79 -4.38 7.76
C MET A 77 -1.39 -5.85 7.74
N LEU A 78 -1.40 -6.50 8.92
CA LEU A 78 -1.29 -7.95 9.06
C LEU A 78 -2.70 -8.50 9.33
N THR A 79 -3.15 -9.53 8.60
CA THR A 79 -4.51 -10.01 8.74
C THR A 79 -4.62 -11.51 8.58
N ALA A 80 -5.36 -12.19 9.46
CA ALA A 80 -5.78 -13.57 9.28
C ALA A 80 -6.96 -13.72 8.30
N ARG A 81 -7.58 -12.61 7.90
CA ARG A 81 -8.78 -12.59 7.08
C ARG A 81 -8.44 -12.71 5.61
N THR A 82 -8.86 -13.80 5.00
CA THR A 82 -8.62 -14.11 3.58
C THR A 82 -9.70 -13.56 2.65
N ALA A 83 -10.87 -13.20 3.18
CA ALA A 83 -11.98 -12.70 2.38
C ALA A 83 -11.62 -11.37 1.69
N VAL A 84 -12.02 -11.22 0.44
CA VAL A 84 -11.79 -10.00 -0.35
C VAL A 84 -12.41 -8.78 0.35
N THR A 85 -13.59 -8.94 0.96
CA THR A 85 -14.30 -7.89 1.71
C THR A 85 -13.51 -7.33 2.89
N ASP A 86 -12.75 -8.16 3.60
CA ASP A 86 -11.99 -7.73 4.78
C ASP A 86 -10.71 -6.98 4.39
N ARG A 87 -10.08 -7.41 3.30
CA ARG A 87 -8.95 -6.71 2.69
C ARG A 87 -9.37 -5.34 2.14
N VAL A 88 -10.59 -5.29 1.58
CA VAL A 88 -11.31 -4.09 1.16
C VAL A 88 -11.41 -3.12 2.33
N ALA A 89 -11.88 -3.53 3.48
CA ALA A 89 -12.02 -2.68 4.66
C ALA A 89 -10.67 -2.10 5.14
N GLY A 90 -9.56 -2.85 5.02
CA GLY A 90 -8.21 -2.40 5.39
C GLY A 90 -7.70 -1.23 4.54
N LEU A 91 -7.84 -1.35 3.23
CA LEU A 91 -7.42 -0.30 2.32
C LEU A 91 -8.37 0.92 2.39
N ASP A 92 -9.66 0.72 2.60
CA ASP A 92 -10.63 1.81 2.85
C ASP A 92 -10.34 2.56 4.17
N ALA A 93 -9.71 1.88 5.15
CA ALA A 93 -9.23 2.52 6.36
C ALA A 93 -7.98 3.39 6.14
N GLY A 94 -7.38 3.33 4.94
CA GLY A 94 -6.20 4.13 4.58
C GLY A 94 -4.85 3.42 4.79
N ALA A 95 -4.82 2.08 4.93
CA ALA A 95 -3.58 1.33 4.95
C ALA A 95 -2.84 1.40 3.59
N ASP A 96 -1.52 1.37 3.63
CA ASP A 96 -0.69 1.46 2.43
C ASP A 96 -0.46 0.08 1.78
N ASP A 97 -0.39 -0.97 2.58
CA ASP A 97 -0.27 -2.36 2.11
C ASP A 97 -0.89 -3.32 3.13
N TYR A 98 -1.09 -4.57 2.73
CA TYR A 98 -1.56 -5.64 3.63
C TYR A 98 -0.82 -6.95 3.35
N LEU A 99 -0.76 -7.81 4.37
CA LEU A 99 -0.14 -9.13 4.32
C LEU A 99 -1.02 -10.14 5.07
N VAL A 100 -1.37 -11.22 4.41
CA VAL A 100 -2.26 -12.25 4.97
C VAL A 100 -1.46 -13.26 5.80
N LYS A 101 -1.86 -13.47 7.06
CA LYS A 101 -1.33 -14.54 7.93
C LYS A 101 -1.91 -15.91 7.51
N PRO A 102 -1.12 -17.02 7.45
CA PRO A 102 0.33 -17.04 7.62
C PRO A 102 1.06 -16.54 6.37
N PHE A 103 2.19 -15.86 6.56
CA PHE A 103 3.00 -15.29 5.49
C PHE A 103 4.44 -15.80 5.52
N ALA A 104 5.09 -15.79 4.36
CA ALA A 104 6.51 -16.05 4.26
C ALA A 104 7.32 -14.83 4.75
N LEU A 105 8.40 -15.09 5.50
CA LEU A 105 9.26 -14.03 6.00
C LEU A 105 9.81 -13.13 4.90
N GLN A 106 10.19 -13.72 3.77
CA GLN A 106 10.70 -12.99 2.61
C GLN A 106 9.65 -12.02 2.03
N GLU A 107 8.37 -12.42 2.03
CA GLU A 107 7.27 -11.54 1.60
C GLU A 107 7.11 -10.35 2.56
N LEU A 108 7.09 -10.60 3.88
CA LEU A 108 7.05 -9.54 4.87
C LEU A 108 8.17 -8.53 4.66
N LEU A 109 9.42 -8.99 4.58
CA LEU A 109 10.59 -8.12 4.41
C LEU A 109 10.56 -7.34 3.09
N ALA A 110 10.10 -7.95 2.01
CA ALA A 110 9.95 -7.27 0.73
C ALA A 110 8.90 -6.15 0.81
N ARG A 111 7.75 -6.40 1.47
CA ARG A 111 6.70 -5.39 1.68
C ARG A 111 7.17 -4.26 2.59
N VAL A 112 7.87 -4.58 3.68
CA VAL A 112 8.47 -3.56 4.57
C VAL A 112 9.46 -2.69 3.80
N ARG A 113 10.38 -3.27 3.02
CA ARG A 113 11.29 -2.49 2.18
C ARG A 113 10.54 -1.61 1.17
N ALA A 114 9.52 -2.13 0.50
CA ALA A 114 8.70 -1.37 -0.43
C ALA A 114 7.96 -0.22 0.27
N LEU A 115 7.43 -0.46 1.45
CA LEU A 115 6.74 0.52 2.28
C LEU A 115 7.68 1.67 2.67
N LEU A 116 8.90 1.35 3.13
CA LEU A 116 9.90 2.31 3.58
C LEU A 116 10.64 3.03 2.45
N ARG A 117 10.96 2.35 1.34
CA ARG A 117 11.63 2.96 0.17
C ARG A 117 10.95 4.24 -0.30
N ARG A 118 9.65 4.36 -0.12
CA ARG A 118 8.85 5.51 -0.48
C ARG A 118 8.89 6.64 0.54
N THR A 119 9.46 6.40 1.72
CA THR A 119 9.74 7.42 2.75
C THR A 119 11.08 8.13 2.49
N GLU A 120 12.01 7.46 1.82
CA GLU A 120 13.35 7.97 1.51
C GLU A 120 13.41 8.98 0.36
N TYR A 121 12.29 9.35 -0.25
CA TYR A 121 12.25 10.53 -1.10
C TYR A 121 12.42 11.81 -0.26
N HIS A 122 13.54 11.89 0.48
CA HIS A 122 14.18 13.15 0.83
C HIS A 122 14.65 13.76 -0.49
N LEU A 123 14.17 14.95 -0.79
CA LEU A 123 14.51 15.70 -1.98
C LEU A 123 16.02 15.62 -2.28
N PRO A 124 16.44 14.97 -3.37
CA PRO A 124 17.61 15.43 -4.08
C PRO A 124 17.26 16.82 -4.63
N PRO A 125 18.25 17.72 -4.86
CA PRO A 125 17.98 18.98 -5.55
C PRO A 125 17.21 18.66 -6.82
N ALA A 126 16.05 19.32 -6.98
CA ALA A 126 15.02 18.97 -7.95
C ALA A 126 15.62 18.60 -9.31
N PRO A 127 15.46 17.34 -9.77
CA PRO A 127 15.63 17.07 -11.19
C PRO A 127 14.62 17.95 -11.94
N PRO A 128 14.89 18.34 -13.17
CA PRO A 128 13.93 19.11 -13.97
C PRO A 128 12.59 18.38 -13.86
N ALA A 129 11.56 19.10 -13.43
CA ALA A 129 10.25 18.55 -13.06
C ALA A 129 9.82 17.54 -14.11
N ALA A 130 9.76 16.27 -13.72
CA ALA A 130 9.22 15.23 -14.59
C ALA A 130 7.80 15.69 -14.93
N ALA A 131 7.52 15.82 -16.22
CA ALA A 131 6.22 16.29 -16.67
C ALA A 131 5.13 15.35 -16.12
N PRO A 132 3.96 15.87 -15.71
CA PRO A 132 2.87 15.04 -15.26
C PRO A 132 2.55 13.94 -16.28
N LEU A 133 2.39 12.71 -15.78
CA LEU A 133 1.99 11.59 -16.60
C LEU A 133 0.50 11.73 -16.94
N ARG A 134 0.13 11.47 -18.19
CA ARG A 134 -1.24 11.64 -18.66
C ARG A 134 -1.69 10.46 -19.52
N PHE A 135 -2.92 10.02 -19.29
CA PHE A 135 -3.61 9.07 -20.16
C PHE A 135 -5.12 9.30 -20.09
N ALA A 136 -5.78 9.49 -21.23
CA ALA A 136 -7.17 9.91 -21.32
C ALA A 136 -7.41 11.16 -20.43
N ASP A 137 -8.34 11.07 -19.49
CA ASP A 137 -8.69 12.11 -18.52
C ASP A 137 -7.94 11.97 -17.17
N VAL A 138 -6.96 11.06 -17.06
CA VAL A 138 -6.14 10.88 -15.86
C VAL A 138 -4.84 11.65 -15.96
N THR A 139 -4.53 12.42 -14.92
CA THR A 139 -3.25 13.11 -14.75
C THR A 139 -2.65 12.73 -13.41
N LEU A 140 -1.36 12.38 -13.38
CA LEU A 140 -0.59 12.07 -12.18
C LEU A 140 0.69 12.88 -12.22
N ASP A 141 0.92 13.66 -11.18
CA ASP A 141 2.19 14.38 -10.98
C ASP A 141 3.07 13.60 -9.99
N PRO A 142 4.21 13.05 -10.43
CA PRO A 142 5.10 12.30 -9.55
C PRO A 142 5.76 13.18 -8.48
N ALA A 143 5.96 14.48 -8.77
CA ALA A 143 6.64 15.39 -7.86
C ALA A 143 5.75 15.85 -6.71
N THR A 144 4.51 16.25 -7.00
CA THR A 144 3.53 16.68 -5.98
C THR A 144 2.74 15.52 -5.41
N ARG A 145 2.76 14.35 -6.07
CA ARG A 145 1.93 13.17 -5.80
C ARG A 145 0.42 13.44 -5.95
N GLU A 146 0.07 14.49 -6.66
CA GLU A 146 -1.31 14.80 -6.98
C GLU A 146 -1.80 13.93 -8.15
N VAL A 147 -3.04 13.47 -8.04
CA VAL A 147 -3.70 12.68 -9.06
C VAL A 147 -5.08 13.25 -9.31
N PHE A 148 -5.41 13.44 -10.57
CA PHE A 148 -6.72 13.92 -11.00
C PHE A 148 -7.32 13.00 -12.07
N ARG A 149 -8.63 12.91 -12.08
CA ARG A 149 -9.40 12.40 -13.21
C ARG A 149 -10.37 13.49 -13.71
N GLY A 150 -10.07 14.08 -14.88
CA GLY A 150 -10.64 15.38 -15.26
C GLY A 150 -10.27 16.42 -14.19
N ASP A 151 -11.29 17.10 -13.65
CA ASP A 151 -11.11 18.08 -12.56
C ASP A 151 -11.25 17.48 -11.16
N ARG A 152 -11.52 16.17 -11.05
CA ARG A 152 -11.75 15.49 -9.78
C ARG A 152 -10.43 14.99 -9.17
N PRO A 153 -10.03 15.46 -7.97
CA PRO A 153 -8.88 14.93 -7.27
C PRO A 153 -9.11 13.49 -6.81
N LEU A 154 -8.08 12.65 -6.91
CA LEU A 154 -8.07 11.25 -6.47
C LEU A 154 -7.11 11.09 -5.30
N HIS A 155 -7.65 10.67 -4.16
CA HIS A 155 -6.83 10.31 -3.01
C HIS A 155 -6.41 8.85 -3.10
N LEU A 156 -5.15 8.62 -3.46
CA LEU A 156 -4.56 7.29 -3.58
C LEU A 156 -3.64 7.00 -2.40
N THR A 157 -3.66 5.76 -1.92
CA THR A 157 -2.63 5.26 -1.01
C THR A 157 -1.29 5.17 -1.74
N ARG A 158 -0.20 4.95 -1.01
CA ARG A 158 1.15 4.84 -1.61
C ARG A 158 1.22 3.74 -2.66
N THR A 159 0.61 2.59 -2.39
CA THR A 159 0.62 1.44 -3.30
C THR A 159 -0.25 1.68 -4.54
N GLU A 160 -1.45 2.25 -4.36
CA GLU A 160 -2.32 2.61 -5.49
C GLU A 160 -1.67 3.65 -6.41
N PHE A 161 -0.98 4.63 -5.82
CA PHE A 161 -0.23 5.64 -6.57
C PHE A 161 0.87 4.99 -7.44
N ALA A 162 1.70 4.13 -6.84
CA ALA A 162 2.77 3.44 -7.58
C ALA A 162 2.22 2.51 -8.68
N MET A 163 1.07 1.88 -8.44
CA MET A 163 0.42 1.08 -9.47
C MET A 163 -0.05 1.95 -10.63
N LEU A 164 -0.73 3.05 -10.33
CA LEU A 164 -1.20 3.98 -11.37
C LEU A 164 -0.03 4.58 -12.14
N GLU A 165 1.02 5.01 -11.46
CA GLU A 165 2.26 5.50 -12.06
C GLU A 165 2.88 4.47 -13.01
N THR A 166 2.97 3.19 -12.58
CA THR A 166 3.46 2.10 -13.41
C THR A 166 2.61 1.93 -14.68
N PHE A 167 1.29 1.98 -14.57
CA PHE A 167 0.40 1.91 -15.74
C PHE A 167 0.54 3.12 -16.67
N LEU A 168 0.69 4.30 -16.11
CA LEU A 168 0.85 5.54 -16.89
C LEU A 168 2.19 5.63 -17.63
N HIS A 169 3.22 4.96 -17.12
CA HIS A 169 4.47 4.79 -17.86
C HIS A 169 4.37 3.77 -19.00
N HIS A 170 3.37 2.88 -18.97
CA HIS A 170 3.19 1.80 -19.95
C HIS A 170 1.75 1.76 -20.51
N PRO A 171 1.23 2.89 -21.06
CA PRO A 171 -0.14 2.93 -21.57
C PRO A 171 -0.31 1.97 -22.74
N ARG A 172 -1.44 1.27 -22.77
CA ARG A 172 -1.82 0.28 -23.80
C ARG A 172 -0.94 -0.99 -23.84
N ILE A 173 0.03 -1.11 -22.92
CA ILE A 173 0.86 -2.33 -22.78
C ILE A 173 0.24 -3.21 -21.69
N VAL A 174 0.14 -4.51 -21.97
CA VAL A 174 -0.28 -5.49 -20.98
C VAL A 174 0.86 -5.74 -20.01
N LEU A 175 0.68 -5.37 -18.74
CA LEU A 175 1.63 -5.64 -17.68
C LEU A 175 1.26 -6.96 -17.02
N THR A 176 2.17 -7.91 -17.02
CA THR A 176 1.98 -9.21 -16.37
C THR A 176 2.03 -9.06 -14.83
N ARG A 177 1.48 -10.05 -14.11
CA ARG A 177 1.52 -10.05 -12.65
C ARG A 177 2.95 -9.93 -12.08
N PRO A 178 3.95 -10.72 -12.56
CA PRO A 178 5.33 -10.55 -12.11
C PRO A 178 5.88 -9.14 -12.33
N VAL A 179 5.65 -8.56 -13.50
CA VAL A 179 6.09 -7.18 -13.82
C VAL A 179 5.47 -6.18 -12.87
N MET A 180 4.18 -6.30 -12.58
CA MET A 180 3.51 -5.42 -11.62
C MET A 180 4.06 -5.57 -10.20
N PHE A 181 4.31 -6.81 -9.76
CA PHE A 181 4.92 -7.06 -8.45
C PHE A 181 6.31 -6.45 -8.34
N GLU A 182 7.16 -6.65 -9.35
CA GLU A 182 8.51 -6.11 -9.39
C GLU A 182 8.50 -4.56 -9.33
N HIS A 183 7.67 -3.90 -10.15
CA HIS A 183 7.62 -2.44 -10.21
C HIS A 183 7.02 -1.81 -8.94
N VAL A 184 5.99 -2.41 -8.39
CA VAL A 184 5.28 -1.84 -7.25
C VAL A 184 5.93 -2.21 -5.93
N TRP A 185 6.38 -3.45 -5.75
CA TRP A 185 6.97 -3.92 -4.49
C TRP A 185 8.47 -4.21 -4.57
N GLY A 186 9.04 -4.29 -5.78
CA GLY A 186 10.46 -4.65 -6.00
C GLY A 186 10.75 -6.14 -5.78
N TYR A 187 9.71 -6.98 -5.82
CA TYR A 187 9.82 -8.42 -5.61
C TYR A 187 8.62 -9.14 -6.21
N ASP A 188 8.84 -10.28 -6.88
CA ASP A 188 7.78 -11.15 -7.37
C ASP A 188 7.37 -12.14 -6.26
N PHE A 189 6.16 -12.00 -5.74
CA PHE A 189 5.59 -12.89 -4.71
C PHE A 189 5.07 -14.23 -5.27
N GLY A 190 5.24 -14.50 -6.56
CA GLY A 190 4.74 -15.68 -7.23
C GLY A 190 3.21 -15.69 -7.41
N ALA A 191 2.71 -16.78 -8.01
CA ALA A 191 1.29 -16.93 -8.35
C ALA A 191 0.34 -17.02 -7.13
N ALA A 192 0.85 -17.30 -5.94
CA ALA A 192 0.06 -17.47 -4.72
C ALA A 192 -0.42 -16.15 -4.12
N SER A 193 0.18 -15.01 -4.47
CA SER A 193 -0.24 -13.72 -3.93
C SER A 193 -1.44 -13.16 -4.69
N ASN A 194 -2.61 -13.16 -4.04
CA ASN A 194 -3.83 -12.54 -4.56
C ASN A 194 -3.89 -11.02 -4.33
N GLY A 195 -2.80 -10.43 -3.84
CA GLY A 195 -2.74 -9.02 -3.48
C GLY A 195 -3.06 -8.08 -4.64
N LEU A 196 -2.47 -8.34 -5.80
CA LEU A 196 -2.59 -7.47 -6.96
C LEU A 196 -4.04 -7.24 -7.43
N ASP A 197 -4.87 -8.31 -7.44
CA ASP A 197 -6.27 -8.21 -7.86
C ASP A 197 -7.09 -7.26 -6.99
N VAL A 198 -6.80 -7.26 -5.70
CA VAL A 198 -7.46 -6.40 -4.72
C VAL A 198 -7.09 -4.94 -4.98
N TYR A 199 -5.80 -4.62 -5.13
CA TYR A 199 -5.37 -3.25 -5.45
C TYR A 199 -5.91 -2.76 -6.80
N VAL A 200 -5.92 -3.61 -7.82
CA VAL A 200 -6.53 -3.29 -9.12
C VAL A 200 -8.01 -2.98 -8.96
N SER A 201 -8.74 -3.74 -8.14
CA SER A 201 -10.16 -3.48 -7.87
C SER A 201 -10.36 -2.12 -7.20
N TYR A 202 -9.50 -1.76 -6.24
CA TYR A 202 -9.55 -0.45 -5.57
C TYR A 202 -9.24 0.70 -6.51
N LEU A 203 -8.15 0.58 -7.24
CA LEU A 203 -7.76 1.61 -8.19
C LEU A 203 -8.87 1.83 -9.24
N ARG A 204 -9.51 0.75 -9.73
CA ARG A 204 -10.70 0.85 -10.59
C ARG A 204 -11.81 1.63 -9.92
N ARG A 205 -12.20 1.25 -8.71
CA ARG A 205 -13.30 1.93 -7.99
C ARG A 205 -13.03 3.43 -7.85
N LYS A 206 -11.80 3.83 -7.51
CA LYS A 206 -11.42 5.24 -7.41
C LYS A 206 -11.41 5.95 -8.76
N LEU A 207 -10.89 5.30 -9.79
CA LEU A 207 -10.91 5.83 -11.15
C LEU A 207 -12.34 5.96 -11.68
N GLU A 208 -13.20 4.95 -11.54
CA GLU A 208 -14.56 4.89 -12.07
C GLU A 208 -15.58 5.68 -11.24
N ALA A 209 -15.22 6.13 -10.03
CA ALA A 209 -16.11 6.94 -9.20
C ALA A 209 -16.55 8.22 -9.94
N GLY A 210 -17.82 8.62 -9.77
CA GLY A 210 -18.39 9.78 -10.47
C GLY A 210 -18.74 9.53 -11.94
N GLY A 211 -18.84 8.25 -12.37
CA GLY A 211 -19.26 7.87 -13.72
C GLY A 211 -18.14 7.83 -14.76
N GLY A 212 -16.88 7.86 -14.33
CA GLY A 212 -15.75 7.73 -15.23
C GLY A 212 -15.72 6.38 -15.98
N SER A 213 -15.37 6.42 -17.28
CA SER A 213 -15.20 5.20 -18.09
C SER A 213 -14.13 4.29 -17.51
N ARG A 214 -14.24 2.99 -17.76
CA ARG A 214 -13.19 2.04 -17.37
C ARG A 214 -11.95 2.23 -18.20
N LEU A 215 -10.83 2.49 -17.53
CA LEU A 215 -9.52 2.61 -18.18
C LEU A 215 -8.61 1.41 -17.87
N LEU A 216 -8.78 0.78 -16.72
CA LEU A 216 -7.94 -0.33 -16.28
C LEU A 216 -8.64 -1.66 -16.53
N HIS A 217 -8.13 -2.46 -17.48
CA HIS A 217 -8.75 -3.71 -17.93
C HIS A 217 -7.94 -4.92 -17.48
N THR A 218 -8.63 -6.09 -17.35
CA THR A 218 -8.00 -7.38 -17.06
C THR A 218 -7.82 -8.15 -18.37
N VAL A 219 -6.62 -8.60 -18.60
CA VAL A 219 -6.30 -9.59 -19.65
C VAL A 219 -6.23 -10.95 -18.99
N ARG A 220 -7.28 -11.76 -19.16
CA ARG A 220 -7.44 -13.04 -18.44
C ARG A 220 -6.22 -13.93 -18.63
N GLY A 221 -5.70 -14.48 -17.54
CA GLY A 221 -4.53 -15.36 -17.53
C GLY A 221 -3.19 -14.67 -17.79
N VAL A 222 -3.16 -13.35 -18.07
CA VAL A 222 -1.92 -12.60 -18.39
C VAL A 222 -1.64 -11.51 -17.37
N GLY A 223 -2.56 -10.54 -17.21
CA GLY A 223 -2.32 -9.39 -16.33
C GLY A 223 -3.34 -8.26 -16.54
N TYR A 224 -2.86 -7.02 -16.56
CA TYR A 224 -3.68 -5.82 -16.63
C TYR A 224 -3.14 -4.83 -17.65
N VAL A 225 -4.01 -3.97 -18.16
CA VAL A 225 -3.66 -2.94 -19.15
C VAL A 225 -4.47 -1.67 -18.90
N LEU A 226 -3.80 -0.52 -19.03
CA LEU A 226 -4.44 0.80 -19.01
C LEU A 226 -4.77 1.19 -20.47
N ARG A 227 -6.05 1.34 -20.80
CA ARG A 227 -6.55 1.72 -22.12
C ARG A 227 -8.01 2.17 -22.09
N GLU A 228 -8.45 2.87 -23.11
CA GLU A 228 -9.82 3.43 -23.20
C GLU A 228 -10.85 2.38 -23.57
N GLU A 229 -10.51 1.48 -24.49
CA GLU A 229 -11.43 0.45 -24.99
C GLU A 229 -11.14 -0.93 -24.40
N PRO A 230 -12.16 -1.77 -24.12
CA PRO A 230 -11.96 -3.16 -23.72
C PRO A 230 -11.31 -4.00 -24.82
N LEU A 231 -10.70 -5.15 -24.46
CA LEU A 231 -10.14 -6.15 -25.40
C LEU A 231 -11.25 -6.87 -26.12
#